data_3a58f4cab8da3e85394cea0864ac87ab
#
_entry.id   3a58f4cab8da3e85394cea0864ac87ab
#
_cell.length_a   1.000
_cell.length_b   1.000
_cell.length_c   1.000
_cell.angle_alpha   90.00
_cell.angle_beta   90.00
_cell.angle_gamma   90.00
#
_symmetry.space_group_name_H-M   'P 1'
#
loop_
_entity.id
_entity.type
_entity.pdbx_description
1 polymer ?
#
loop_
_entity_poly.entity_id
_entity_poly.type
_entity_poly.pdbx_seq_one_letter_code
_entity_poly.pdbx_strand_id
1 'polypeptide(L)'
;MSYRNPKFHRARAIVRDQDAGSHITVDGGEACLKFATCAKVDNLFWQVVRGQLSLYVLLISVLLNACTQAAGPPSFVEIKGTPGNYQLIRDGAPYQVRGAGAVPGSLKQLKAFGANSIRTWHVDDALLDEAAALGLTVSVCLDVGRERLGFDYSDAAAVAAQLARLRSDVTRVKDHPALLTWIIGNELNLNASNPLVWDAVNDIAKMIHEVDPNHPVTTALAGFSAKDVSLLKARAPELDFLSTQVYGGIMGLRQAIETLGITKPIMITEWGTKGHWEVPQTVWGAPIELSSTKKAEFYLDGHRKAIASNPGVLIGSYAFLWGQKQERTPTWYGTLSDSGAPTEAADALAKIWTGNWPSNRSPSVDHIRINGSAATNSVYLEPGSLAEATVVANDPESEALEMRWTLRLESESEAVGGDRETLPAMVPDRIVSQSAGQAMIRAPSQTGAYRLYVEVFDVEGHMGHANFPFYVK
;
A
#
# COMPACT_ATOMS: atom_id res chain seq x y z
N MET A 1 6.76 -4.47 -37.61
CA MET A 1 7.60 -3.26 -37.66
C MET A 1 8.56 -3.32 -36.48
N SER A 2 9.86 -3.37 -36.82
CA SER A 2 10.99 -3.65 -35.93
C SER A 2 11.34 -2.40 -35.10
N TYR A 3 11.41 -2.50 -33.78
CA TYR A 3 12.00 -1.47 -32.92
C TYR A 3 13.34 -1.96 -32.37
N ARG A 4 14.39 -1.23 -32.77
CA ARG A 4 15.80 -1.43 -32.38
C ARG A 4 16.05 -0.85 -30.98
N ASN A 5 16.79 -1.60 -30.21
CA ASN A 5 17.39 -1.27 -28.92
C ASN A 5 18.48 -0.18 -29.04
N PRO A 6 18.57 0.85 -28.21
CA PRO A 6 19.72 1.74 -28.15
C PRO A 6 20.76 1.25 -27.14
N LYS A 7 22.01 1.22 -27.60
CA LYS A 7 23.21 0.85 -26.87
C LYS A 7 23.58 1.87 -25.79
N PHE A 8 23.90 1.37 -24.59
CA PHE A 8 24.56 2.16 -23.54
C PHE A 8 26.02 2.46 -23.90
N HIS A 9 26.40 3.73 -23.99
CA HIS A 9 27.77 4.20 -23.99
C HIS A 9 28.27 4.37 -22.55
N ARG A 10 29.38 3.66 -22.25
CA ARG A 10 30.18 3.89 -21.03
C ARG A 10 30.97 5.18 -21.20
N ALA A 11 30.76 6.17 -20.35
CA ALA A 11 31.63 7.32 -20.17
C ALA A 11 32.79 6.93 -19.25
N ARG A 12 34.04 7.04 -19.76
CA ARG A 12 35.27 7.02 -18.96
C ARG A 12 35.52 8.45 -18.47
N ALA A 13 35.60 8.63 -17.17
CA ALA A 13 36.14 9.86 -16.58
C ALA A 13 37.67 9.79 -16.62
N ILE A 14 38.29 10.79 -17.23
CA ILE A 14 39.74 11.05 -17.18
C ILE A 14 39.95 12.09 -16.08
N VAL A 15 40.64 11.69 -15.02
CA VAL A 15 41.16 12.64 -14.02
C VAL A 15 42.59 12.97 -14.50
N ARG A 16 42.85 14.24 -14.80
CA ARG A 16 44.18 14.80 -14.98
C ARG A 16 44.68 15.29 -13.63
N ASP A 17 45.82 14.77 -13.21
CA ASP A 17 46.58 15.39 -12.15
C ASP A 17 47.84 15.99 -12.80
N GLN A 18 48.08 17.26 -12.55
CA GLN A 18 49.32 17.99 -12.86
C GLN A 18 50.04 18.27 -11.55
N ASP A 19 51.24 17.80 -11.43
CA ASP A 19 52.40 18.61 -11.08
C ASP A 19 53.53 17.81 -10.37
N ALA A 20 54.70 18.16 -10.78
CA ALA A 20 56.02 18.07 -10.15
C ALA A 20 56.86 16.82 -10.38
N GLY A 21 57.78 17.04 -11.31
CA GLY A 21 58.95 16.17 -11.59
C GLY A 21 60.02 16.21 -10.51
N SER A 22 60.72 15.09 -10.41
CA SER A 22 62.13 15.03 -10.09
C SER A 22 62.67 13.68 -10.50
N HIS A 23 63.62 13.69 -11.46
CA HIS A 23 64.46 12.55 -11.84
C HIS A 23 65.51 12.29 -10.74
N ILE A 24 65.66 11.06 -10.30
CA ILE A 24 66.89 10.56 -9.65
C ILE A 24 67.27 9.26 -10.30
N THR A 25 68.35 9.26 -11.03
CA THR A 25 69.11 8.10 -11.46
C THR A 25 70.02 7.67 -10.31
N VAL A 26 70.06 6.37 -10.01
CA VAL A 26 71.08 5.81 -9.11
C VAL A 26 71.72 4.61 -9.82
N ASP A 27 72.99 4.78 -10.08
CA ASP A 27 73.90 3.79 -10.60
C ASP A 27 74.25 2.67 -9.60
N GLY A 28 74.62 1.49 -10.11
CA GLY A 28 74.91 0.31 -9.32
C GLY A 28 76.22 0.41 -8.56
N GLY A 29 76.27 -0.17 -7.38
CA GLY A 29 77.49 -0.37 -6.62
C GLY A 29 77.31 -1.42 -5.54
N GLU A 30 77.95 -2.58 -5.71
CA GLU A 30 78.04 -3.63 -4.70
C GLU A 30 78.67 -3.14 -3.40
N ALA A 31 78.06 -3.38 -2.25
CA ALA A 31 78.70 -3.33 -0.95
C ALA A 31 78.18 -4.43 -0.06
N CYS A 32 79.00 -5.43 0.13
CA CYS A 32 78.86 -6.49 1.14
C CYS A 32 79.04 -5.93 2.52
N LEU A 33 78.03 -5.98 3.41
CA LEU A 33 78.18 -5.67 4.83
C LEU A 33 77.51 -6.73 5.70
N LYS A 34 78.32 -7.20 6.64
CA LYS A 34 78.10 -8.30 7.55
C LYS A 34 76.91 -8.13 8.45
N PHE A 35 76.10 -9.18 8.57
CA PHE A 35 75.06 -9.32 9.59
C PHE A 35 75.71 -9.51 10.98
N ALA A 36 75.35 -8.63 11.90
CA ALA A 36 75.46 -8.84 13.33
C ALA A 36 74.18 -8.40 14.02
N THR A 37 73.44 -9.38 14.44
CA THR A 37 72.46 -9.41 15.54
C THR A 37 71.70 -8.17 15.90
N CYS A 38 70.41 -8.20 15.60
CA CYS A 38 69.38 -7.51 16.40
C CYS A 38 68.09 -8.35 16.50
N ALA A 39 68.20 -9.43 17.30
CA ALA A 39 67.09 -10.38 17.53
C ALA A 39 66.04 -9.90 18.54
N LYS A 40 65.95 -8.59 18.84
CA LYS A 40 64.96 -8.06 19.80
C LYS A 40 63.93 -7.11 19.24
N VAL A 41 64.05 -6.68 17.97
CA VAL A 41 63.05 -5.74 17.35
C VAL A 41 61.95 -6.50 16.62
N ASP A 42 62.22 -7.71 16.12
CA ASP A 42 61.23 -8.49 15.35
C ASP A 42 60.05 -8.98 16.18
N ASN A 43 60.22 -9.27 17.49
CA ASN A 43 59.13 -9.78 18.29
C ASN A 43 58.07 -8.71 18.65
N LEU A 44 58.45 -7.44 18.75
CA LEU A 44 57.49 -6.37 19.06
C LEU A 44 56.66 -5.98 17.82
N PHE A 45 57.30 -5.96 16.65
CA PHE A 45 56.61 -5.67 15.38
C PHE A 45 55.59 -6.76 15.05
N TRP A 46 55.92 -8.02 15.19
CA TRP A 46 54.99 -9.14 14.96
C TRP A 46 53.90 -9.25 16.01
N GLN A 47 54.10 -8.82 17.25
CA GLN A 47 53.06 -8.76 18.26
C GLN A 47 52.07 -7.62 17.98
N VAL A 48 52.54 -6.46 17.52
CA VAL A 48 51.65 -5.34 17.12
C VAL A 48 50.86 -5.67 15.88
N VAL A 49 51.48 -6.29 14.87
CA VAL A 49 50.76 -6.70 13.64
C VAL A 49 49.75 -7.81 13.91
N ARG A 50 50.07 -8.81 14.77
CA ARG A 50 49.10 -9.83 15.19
C ARG A 50 47.97 -9.26 16.02
N GLY A 51 48.25 -8.29 16.90
CA GLY A 51 47.21 -7.60 17.68
C GLY A 51 46.26 -6.79 16.79
N GLN A 52 46.78 -6.08 15.83
CA GLN A 52 45.97 -5.32 14.85
C GLN A 52 45.15 -6.24 13.94
N LEU A 53 45.75 -7.33 13.41
CA LEU A 53 45.01 -8.31 12.58
C LEU A 53 43.87 -8.98 13.40
N SER A 54 44.13 -9.32 14.68
CA SER A 54 43.09 -9.89 15.56
C SER A 54 41.97 -8.90 15.84
N LEU A 55 42.28 -7.61 15.97
CA LEU A 55 41.27 -6.55 16.15
C LEU A 55 40.43 -6.33 14.87
N TYR A 56 41.09 -6.37 13.70
CA TYR A 56 40.37 -6.28 12.41
C TYR A 56 39.51 -7.50 12.13
N VAL A 57 39.97 -8.71 12.45
CA VAL A 57 39.17 -9.94 12.32
C VAL A 57 38.01 -9.95 13.31
N LEU A 58 38.21 -9.43 14.52
CA LEU A 58 37.11 -9.28 15.51
C LEU A 58 36.11 -8.20 15.08
N LEU A 59 36.58 -7.06 14.55
CA LEU A 59 35.73 -6.00 13.99
C LEU A 59 34.97 -6.47 12.75
N ILE A 60 35.61 -7.23 11.86
CA ILE A 60 34.95 -7.80 10.67
C ILE A 60 33.95 -8.88 11.09
N SER A 61 34.24 -9.72 12.07
CA SER A 61 33.27 -10.70 12.60
C SER A 61 32.11 -10.04 13.36
N VAL A 62 32.33 -8.93 14.06
CA VAL A 62 31.25 -8.13 14.69
C VAL A 62 30.44 -7.39 13.61
N LEU A 63 31.07 -6.87 12.57
CA LEU A 63 30.35 -6.24 11.44
C LEU A 63 29.61 -7.26 10.57
N LEU A 64 30.14 -8.45 10.37
CA LEU A 64 29.45 -9.54 9.68
C LEU A 64 28.27 -10.11 10.51
N ASN A 65 28.38 -10.14 11.84
CA ASN A 65 27.26 -10.48 12.71
C ASN A 65 26.23 -9.34 12.87
N ALA A 66 26.60 -8.08 12.62
CA ALA A 66 25.64 -6.96 12.61
C ALA A 66 24.84 -6.89 11.30
N CYS A 67 25.29 -7.54 10.22
CA CYS A 67 24.57 -7.61 8.94
C CYS A 67 23.65 -8.84 8.80
N THR A 68 23.67 -9.76 9.76
CA THR A 68 22.64 -10.79 9.90
C THR A 68 21.85 -10.46 11.16
N GLN A 69 20.93 -9.48 11.08
CA GLN A 69 19.78 -9.52 11.96
C GLN A 69 19.11 -10.85 11.65
N ALA A 70 19.32 -11.85 12.49
CA ALA A 70 18.71 -13.15 12.34
C ALA A 70 17.20 -12.89 12.29
N ALA A 71 16.59 -13.16 11.13
CA ALA A 71 15.14 -13.22 11.04
C ALA A 71 14.71 -14.11 12.23
N GLY A 72 13.69 -13.66 12.98
CA GLY A 72 13.15 -14.47 14.08
C GLY A 72 12.74 -15.86 13.56
N PRO A 73 12.42 -16.81 14.43
CA PRO A 73 11.96 -18.13 13.97
C PRO A 73 10.73 -17.97 13.06
N PRO A 74 10.54 -18.89 12.09
CA PRO A 74 9.33 -18.92 11.27
C PRO A 74 8.08 -18.86 12.16
N SER A 75 7.06 -18.10 11.74
CA SER A 75 5.79 -18.07 12.43
C SER A 75 4.95 -19.31 12.13
N PHE A 76 4.06 -19.65 13.02
CA PHE A 76 3.03 -20.66 12.81
C PHE A 76 1.66 -20.03 12.97
N VAL A 77 0.83 -20.13 11.93
CA VAL A 77 -0.50 -19.52 11.89
C VAL A 77 -1.54 -20.56 11.55
N GLU A 78 -2.60 -20.63 12.33
CA GLU A 78 -3.71 -21.55 12.10
C GLU A 78 -5.05 -20.86 12.35
N ILE A 79 -6.12 -21.41 11.77
CA ILE A 79 -7.48 -20.97 12.04
C ILE A 79 -8.16 -22.04 12.86
N LYS A 80 -8.60 -21.71 14.07
CA LYS A 80 -9.31 -22.61 14.99
C LYS A 80 -10.77 -22.22 15.13
N GLY A 81 -11.61 -23.20 15.41
CA GLY A 81 -13.02 -23.00 15.72
C GLY A 81 -13.98 -23.72 14.78
N THR A 82 -15.23 -23.30 14.83
CA THR A 82 -16.35 -23.85 14.04
C THR A 82 -17.14 -22.69 13.42
N PRO A 83 -18.03 -22.93 12.47
CA PRO A 83 -18.83 -21.88 11.85
C PRO A 83 -19.45 -20.92 12.87
N GLY A 84 -19.13 -19.62 12.72
CA GLY A 84 -19.56 -18.55 13.61
C GLY A 84 -18.69 -18.33 14.85
N ASN A 85 -17.65 -19.13 15.07
CA ASN A 85 -16.72 -18.99 16.21
C ASN A 85 -15.28 -19.32 15.81
N TYR A 86 -14.80 -18.70 14.74
CA TYR A 86 -13.42 -18.85 14.27
C TYR A 86 -12.48 -17.83 14.92
N GLN A 87 -11.24 -18.24 15.11
CA GLN A 87 -10.13 -17.39 15.56
C GLN A 87 -8.89 -17.66 14.73
N LEU A 88 -8.18 -16.62 14.37
CA LEU A 88 -6.82 -16.68 13.87
C LEU A 88 -5.89 -16.84 15.06
N ILE A 89 -5.05 -17.86 15.03
CA ILE A 89 -4.06 -18.16 16.08
C ILE A 89 -2.69 -18.00 15.45
N ARG A 90 -1.82 -17.22 16.08
CA ARG A 90 -0.42 -17.07 15.67
C ARG A 90 0.49 -17.46 16.82
N ASP A 91 1.41 -18.38 16.58
CA ASP A 91 2.38 -18.87 17.56
C ASP A 91 1.69 -19.34 18.87
N GLY A 92 0.52 -19.99 18.72
CA GLY A 92 -0.27 -20.53 19.83
C GLY A 92 -1.18 -19.51 20.54
N ALA A 93 -1.15 -18.24 20.20
CA ALA A 93 -1.97 -17.18 20.80
C ALA A 93 -3.02 -16.60 19.82
N PRO A 94 -4.22 -16.21 20.31
CA PRO A 94 -5.20 -15.49 19.49
C PRO A 94 -4.60 -14.22 18.89
N TYR A 95 -4.76 -14.05 17.58
CA TYR A 95 -4.25 -12.91 16.84
C TYR A 95 -5.36 -12.16 16.15
N GLN A 96 -5.59 -10.92 16.57
CA GLN A 96 -6.57 -10.03 15.93
C GLN A 96 -5.84 -9.10 14.96
N VAL A 97 -6.15 -9.21 13.69
CA VAL A 97 -5.59 -8.35 12.64
C VAL A 97 -6.13 -6.92 12.78
N ARG A 98 -5.22 -5.97 12.92
CA ARG A 98 -5.44 -4.52 12.84
C ARG A 98 -4.56 -4.02 11.70
N GLY A 99 -5.07 -4.09 10.47
CA GLY A 99 -4.24 -3.99 9.31
C GLY A 99 -4.72 -3.03 8.25
N ALA A 100 -3.80 -2.71 7.33
CA ALA A 100 -4.08 -1.99 6.10
C ALA A 100 -3.25 -2.53 4.94
N GLY A 101 -3.74 -2.36 3.70
CA GLY A 101 -2.89 -2.42 2.53
C GLY A 101 -1.92 -1.26 2.59
N ALA A 102 -0.62 -1.50 2.54
CA ALA A 102 0.39 -0.48 2.78
C ALA A 102 1.31 -0.30 1.58
N VAL A 103 1.74 0.95 1.36
CA VAL A 103 2.79 1.28 0.40
C VAL A 103 4.16 1.30 1.09
N PRO A 104 5.26 1.02 0.36
CA PRO A 104 6.61 1.12 0.90
C PRO A 104 6.90 2.50 1.53
N GLY A 105 7.69 2.50 2.61
CA GLY A 105 8.10 3.73 3.32
C GLY A 105 7.08 4.30 4.31
N SER A 106 5.89 3.71 4.44
CA SER A 106 4.82 4.18 5.34
C SER A 106 4.62 3.32 6.60
N LEU A 107 5.34 2.20 6.74
CA LEU A 107 5.09 1.19 7.79
C LEU A 107 5.36 1.69 9.20
N LYS A 108 6.39 2.52 9.38
CA LYS A 108 6.70 3.10 10.70
C LYS A 108 5.53 3.97 11.22
N GLN A 109 4.95 4.78 10.35
CA GLN A 109 3.79 5.62 10.66
C GLN A 109 2.55 4.73 10.92
N LEU A 110 2.30 3.74 10.07
CA LEU A 110 1.24 2.76 10.25
C LEU A 110 1.31 2.08 11.64
N LYS A 111 2.50 1.64 12.04
CA LYS A 111 2.74 1.06 13.37
C LYS A 111 2.43 2.05 14.50
N ALA A 112 2.83 3.32 14.35
CA ALA A 112 2.56 4.37 15.34
C ALA A 112 1.05 4.63 15.51
N PHE A 113 0.26 4.46 14.44
CA PHE A 113 -1.20 4.56 14.48
C PHE A 113 -1.89 3.31 15.03
N GLY A 114 -1.14 2.28 15.46
CA GLY A 114 -1.66 1.12 16.20
C GLY A 114 -1.93 -0.13 15.37
N ALA A 115 -1.56 -0.15 14.10
CA ALA A 115 -1.63 -1.36 13.30
C ALA A 115 -0.63 -2.43 13.78
N ASN A 116 -0.95 -3.69 13.51
CA ASN A 116 -0.09 -4.84 13.76
C ASN A 116 0.15 -5.70 12.51
N SER A 117 -0.49 -5.37 11.40
CA SER A 117 -0.42 -6.17 10.17
C SER A 117 -0.54 -5.32 8.93
N ILE A 118 0.08 -5.78 7.83
CA ILE A 118 -0.11 -5.23 6.50
C ILE A 118 -0.57 -6.31 5.51
N ARG A 119 -1.15 -5.86 4.39
CA ARG A 119 -1.40 -6.68 3.22
C ARG A 119 -0.63 -6.12 2.03
N THR A 120 -0.09 -7.01 1.19
CA THR A 120 0.61 -6.65 -0.05
C THR A 120 -0.19 -7.05 -1.29
N TRP A 121 0.28 -6.67 -2.47
CA TRP A 121 -0.27 -7.08 -3.78
C TRP A 121 0.68 -7.96 -4.58
N HIS A 122 1.90 -8.14 -4.10
CA HIS A 122 2.95 -9.02 -4.62
C HIS A 122 3.91 -9.37 -3.48
N VAL A 123 4.80 -10.31 -3.73
CA VAL A 123 5.89 -10.65 -2.82
C VAL A 123 6.97 -9.58 -2.91
N ASP A 124 7.32 -8.98 -1.77
CA ASP A 124 8.35 -7.94 -1.65
C ASP A 124 9.20 -8.23 -0.40
N ASP A 125 10.42 -8.70 -0.62
CA ASP A 125 11.32 -9.11 0.47
C ASP A 125 11.71 -7.92 1.35
N ALA A 126 11.95 -6.74 0.75
CA ALA A 126 12.33 -5.55 1.52
C ALA A 126 11.18 -5.07 2.42
N LEU A 127 9.94 -5.16 1.93
CA LEU A 127 8.75 -4.81 2.71
C LEU A 127 8.50 -5.84 3.84
N LEU A 128 8.77 -7.12 3.60
CA LEU A 128 8.72 -8.16 4.62
C LEU A 128 9.73 -7.91 5.74
N ASP A 129 10.98 -7.59 5.37
CA ASP A 129 12.05 -7.25 6.32
C ASP A 129 11.72 -6.00 7.13
N GLU A 130 11.21 -4.93 6.50
CA GLU A 130 10.77 -3.70 7.18
C GLU A 130 9.62 -4.01 8.15
N ALA A 131 8.64 -4.80 7.73
CA ALA A 131 7.52 -5.22 8.57
C ALA A 131 8.00 -6.01 9.79
N ALA A 132 8.89 -6.98 9.60
CA ALA A 132 9.48 -7.76 10.68
C ALA A 132 10.22 -6.88 11.70
N ALA A 133 11.06 -5.96 11.21
CA ALA A 133 11.80 -5.02 12.05
C ALA A 133 10.88 -4.13 12.91
N LEU A 134 9.67 -3.84 12.43
CA LEU A 134 8.65 -3.06 13.15
C LEU A 134 7.69 -3.94 13.98
N GLY A 135 7.85 -5.26 13.96
CA GLY A 135 6.92 -6.20 14.62
C GLY A 135 5.52 -6.17 14.01
N LEU A 136 5.43 -5.96 12.69
CA LEU A 136 4.21 -6.09 11.90
C LEU A 136 4.18 -7.48 11.23
N THR A 137 2.99 -8.04 11.05
CA THR A 137 2.80 -9.23 10.20
C THR A 137 2.37 -8.84 8.80
N VAL A 138 2.49 -9.78 7.86
CA VAL A 138 2.19 -9.55 6.45
C VAL A 138 1.29 -10.65 5.90
N SER A 139 0.09 -10.30 5.42
CA SER A 139 -0.67 -11.15 4.51
C SER A 139 -0.15 -10.93 3.09
N VAL A 140 0.62 -11.90 2.60
CA VAL A 140 1.34 -11.79 1.32
C VAL A 140 0.44 -12.19 0.18
N CYS A 141 0.22 -11.26 -0.76
CA CYS A 141 -0.48 -11.57 -2.00
C CYS A 141 0.51 -12.08 -3.06
N LEU A 142 0.17 -13.20 -3.69
CA LEU A 142 0.87 -13.73 -4.84
C LEU A 142 0.32 -13.08 -6.11
N ASP A 143 1.22 -12.63 -6.99
CA ASP A 143 0.82 -12.03 -8.27
C ASP A 143 0.39 -13.10 -9.27
N VAL A 144 -0.93 -13.32 -9.35
CA VAL A 144 -1.60 -14.28 -10.23
C VAL A 144 -2.19 -13.55 -11.43
N GLY A 145 -2.04 -14.13 -12.61
CA GLY A 145 -2.54 -13.56 -13.87
C GLY A 145 -4.04 -13.31 -13.83
N ARG A 146 -4.45 -12.13 -14.31
CA ARG A 146 -5.87 -11.73 -14.37
C ARG A 146 -6.40 -11.85 -15.78
N GLU A 147 -7.53 -12.52 -15.96
CA GLU A 147 -8.18 -12.67 -17.26
C GLU A 147 -8.45 -11.31 -17.92
N ARG A 148 -8.92 -10.33 -17.15
CA ARG A 148 -9.16 -8.95 -17.63
C ARG A 148 -7.91 -8.23 -18.12
N LEU A 149 -6.71 -8.72 -17.77
CA LEU A 149 -5.42 -8.23 -18.25
C LEU A 149 -4.77 -9.15 -19.30
N GLY A 150 -5.53 -10.11 -19.82
CA GLY A 150 -5.14 -10.96 -20.94
C GLY A 150 -4.51 -12.31 -20.55
N PHE A 151 -4.58 -12.73 -19.27
CA PHE A 151 -4.14 -14.08 -18.91
C PHE A 151 -5.17 -15.12 -19.32
N ASP A 152 -4.76 -16.11 -20.11
CA ASP A 152 -5.64 -17.19 -20.58
C ASP A 152 -5.47 -18.45 -19.73
N TYR A 153 -6.47 -18.76 -18.90
CA TYR A 153 -6.50 -19.96 -18.08
C TYR A 153 -6.77 -21.24 -18.87
N SER A 154 -7.10 -21.17 -20.17
CA SER A 154 -7.18 -22.30 -21.07
C SER A 154 -5.81 -22.71 -21.63
N ASP A 155 -4.79 -21.84 -21.53
CA ASP A 155 -3.41 -22.17 -21.87
C ASP A 155 -2.73 -22.93 -20.72
N ALA A 156 -2.73 -24.27 -20.83
CA ALA A 156 -2.13 -25.13 -19.81
C ALA A 156 -0.64 -24.85 -19.58
N ALA A 157 0.10 -24.42 -20.62
CA ALA A 157 1.53 -24.11 -20.49
C ALA A 157 1.75 -22.81 -19.70
N ALA A 158 0.95 -21.77 -19.95
CA ALA A 158 0.98 -20.54 -19.19
C ALA A 158 0.59 -20.78 -17.72
N VAL A 159 -0.45 -21.56 -17.45
CA VAL A 159 -0.88 -21.95 -16.09
C VAL A 159 0.22 -22.71 -15.35
N ALA A 160 0.87 -23.68 -16.01
CA ALA A 160 1.96 -24.44 -15.40
C ALA A 160 3.20 -23.56 -15.12
N ALA A 161 3.54 -22.66 -16.03
CA ALA A 161 4.65 -21.72 -15.84
C ALA A 161 4.37 -20.75 -14.66
N GLN A 162 3.13 -20.26 -14.53
CA GLN A 162 2.70 -19.46 -13.38
C GLN A 162 2.82 -20.23 -12.07
N LEU A 163 2.35 -21.46 -12.00
CA LEU A 163 2.43 -22.30 -10.80
C LEU A 163 3.91 -22.53 -10.39
N ALA A 164 4.80 -22.80 -11.35
CA ALA A 164 6.24 -22.99 -11.08
C ALA A 164 6.89 -21.70 -10.53
N ARG A 165 6.58 -20.55 -11.09
CA ARG A 165 7.05 -19.25 -10.59
C ARG A 165 6.57 -19.00 -9.15
N LEU A 166 5.28 -19.21 -8.88
CA LEU A 166 4.71 -19.02 -7.55
C LEU A 166 5.27 -19.98 -6.52
N ARG A 167 5.59 -21.24 -6.91
CA ARG A 167 6.28 -22.20 -6.02
C ARG A 167 7.65 -21.65 -5.60
N SER A 168 8.39 -21.02 -6.51
CA SER A 168 9.65 -20.38 -6.18
C SER A 168 9.49 -19.24 -5.19
N ASP A 169 8.49 -18.36 -5.39
CA ASP A 169 8.19 -17.25 -4.50
C ASP A 169 7.81 -17.74 -3.10
N VAL A 170 6.90 -18.73 -3.00
CA VAL A 170 6.49 -19.32 -1.72
C VAL A 170 7.68 -19.95 -1.00
N THR A 171 8.48 -20.76 -1.72
CA THR A 171 9.67 -21.44 -1.12
C THR A 171 10.67 -20.42 -0.55
N ARG A 172 10.81 -19.27 -1.18
CA ARG A 172 11.75 -18.22 -0.79
C ARG A 172 11.37 -17.52 0.51
N VAL A 173 10.06 -17.27 0.72
CA VAL A 173 9.61 -16.42 1.84
C VAL A 173 8.77 -17.13 2.90
N LYS A 174 8.47 -18.43 2.74
CA LYS A 174 7.62 -19.22 3.68
C LYS A 174 8.09 -19.22 5.13
N ASP A 175 9.39 -19.11 5.34
CA ASP A 175 9.98 -19.14 6.69
C ASP A 175 10.20 -17.71 7.26
N HIS A 176 9.65 -16.69 6.60
CA HIS A 176 9.82 -15.30 7.02
C HIS A 176 8.98 -15.00 8.29
N PRO A 177 9.57 -14.44 9.36
CA PRO A 177 8.88 -14.28 10.67
C PRO A 177 7.69 -13.32 10.63
N ALA A 178 7.60 -12.43 9.64
CA ALA A 178 6.46 -11.55 9.45
C ALA A 178 5.29 -12.19 8.70
N LEU A 179 5.47 -13.34 8.04
CA LEU A 179 4.41 -13.96 7.25
C LEU A 179 3.21 -14.34 8.15
N LEU A 180 2.01 -13.99 7.71
CA LEU A 180 0.76 -14.29 8.42
C LEU A 180 -0.14 -15.23 7.60
N THR A 181 -0.41 -14.89 6.35
CA THR A 181 -1.27 -15.68 5.46
C THR A 181 -0.85 -15.48 4.00
N TRP A 182 -1.25 -16.42 3.16
CA TRP A 182 -1.12 -16.31 1.71
C TRP A 182 -2.44 -15.88 1.07
N ILE A 183 -2.35 -14.95 0.12
CA ILE A 183 -3.48 -14.50 -0.71
C ILE A 183 -3.16 -14.84 -2.16
N ILE A 184 -3.91 -15.73 -2.78
CA ILE A 184 -3.72 -16.15 -4.17
C ILE A 184 -4.43 -15.17 -5.09
N GLY A 185 -3.67 -14.22 -5.64
CA GLY A 185 -4.17 -13.21 -6.57
C GLY A 185 -5.06 -12.13 -5.94
N ASN A 186 -5.32 -11.11 -6.74
CA ASN A 186 -6.16 -9.99 -6.37
C ASN A 186 -7.32 -9.83 -7.36
N GLU A 187 -8.56 -9.94 -6.88
CA GLU A 187 -9.79 -9.73 -7.67
C GLU A 187 -9.83 -10.53 -8.98
N LEU A 188 -9.50 -11.83 -8.89
CA LEU A 188 -9.49 -12.71 -10.05
C LEU A 188 -10.87 -12.90 -10.68
N ASN A 189 -11.96 -12.61 -9.94
CA ASN A 189 -13.35 -12.64 -10.43
C ASN A 189 -13.78 -11.35 -11.14
N LEU A 190 -13.01 -10.25 -11.02
CA LEU A 190 -13.39 -8.97 -11.61
C LEU A 190 -13.26 -9.02 -13.14
N ASN A 191 -14.40 -8.84 -13.84
CA ASN A 191 -14.49 -8.93 -15.31
C ASN A 191 -13.90 -10.25 -15.87
N ALA A 192 -14.04 -11.36 -15.12
CA ALA A 192 -13.59 -12.68 -15.51
C ALA A 192 -14.78 -13.58 -15.86
N SER A 193 -14.60 -14.46 -16.84
CA SER A 193 -15.62 -15.38 -17.33
C SER A 193 -15.19 -16.85 -17.28
N ASN A 194 -13.88 -17.11 -17.37
CA ASN A 194 -13.33 -18.46 -17.44
C ASN A 194 -13.24 -19.11 -16.05
N PRO A 195 -14.06 -20.16 -15.74
CA PRO A 195 -14.05 -20.78 -14.42
C PRO A 195 -12.76 -21.58 -14.10
N LEU A 196 -11.89 -21.83 -15.09
CA LEU A 196 -10.60 -22.50 -14.89
C LEU A 196 -9.64 -21.71 -14.01
N VAL A 197 -9.88 -20.40 -13.82
CA VAL A 197 -9.15 -19.60 -12.84
C VAL A 197 -9.23 -20.22 -11.44
N TRP A 198 -10.37 -20.80 -11.06
CA TRP A 198 -10.56 -21.38 -9.74
C TRP A 198 -9.87 -22.75 -9.59
N ASP A 199 -9.72 -23.50 -10.67
CA ASP A 199 -8.90 -24.72 -10.68
C ASP A 199 -7.42 -24.35 -10.45
N ALA A 200 -6.93 -23.32 -11.14
CA ALA A 200 -5.58 -22.83 -10.95
C ALA A 200 -5.36 -22.29 -9.51
N VAL A 201 -6.33 -21.57 -8.93
CA VAL A 201 -6.31 -21.13 -7.52
C VAL A 201 -6.20 -22.34 -6.59
N ASN A 202 -6.96 -23.39 -6.85
CA ASN A 202 -6.91 -24.62 -6.04
C ASN A 202 -5.55 -25.33 -6.14
N ASP A 203 -4.98 -25.42 -7.34
CA ASP A 203 -3.66 -26.04 -7.53
C ASP A 203 -2.55 -25.23 -6.88
N ILE A 204 -2.67 -23.89 -6.87
CA ILE A 204 -1.76 -23.00 -6.13
C ILE A 204 -1.93 -23.22 -4.62
N ALA A 205 -3.17 -23.34 -4.10
CA ALA A 205 -3.42 -23.59 -2.68
C ALA A 205 -2.81 -24.93 -2.24
N LYS A 206 -3.01 -26.02 -3.01
CA LYS A 206 -2.35 -27.33 -2.77
C LYS A 206 -0.83 -27.20 -2.74
N MET A 207 -0.27 -26.49 -3.73
CA MET A 207 1.17 -26.25 -3.80
C MET A 207 1.68 -25.50 -2.58
N ILE A 208 0.92 -24.53 -2.08
CA ILE A 208 1.30 -23.79 -0.87
C ILE A 208 1.28 -24.72 0.34
N HIS A 209 0.23 -25.51 0.56
CA HIS A 209 0.16 -26.47 1.67
C HIS A 209 1.29 -27.51 1.65
N GLU A 210 1.75 -27.94 0.44
CA GLU A 210 2.91 -28.85 0.29
C GLU A 210 4.23 -28.18 0.69
N VAL A 211 4.41 -26.90 0.36
CA VAL A 211 5.68 -26.14 0.55
C VAL A 211 5.72 -25.45 1.90
N ASP A 212 4.58 -24.91 2.34
CA ASP A 212 4.39 -24.16 3.57
C ASP A 212 3.12 -24.62 4.32
N PRO A 213 3.23 -25.64 5.17
CA PRO A 213 2.12 -26.13 5.98
C PRO A 213 1.80 -25.21 7.19
N ASN A 214 2.53 -24.11 7.38
CA ASN A 214 2.45 -23.29 8.58
C ASN A 214 1.53 -22.07 8.45
N HIS A 215 1.11 -21.72 7.23
CA HIS A 215 0.34 -20.50 6.99
C HIS A 215 -0.91 -20.76 6.16
N PRO A 216 -2.08 -20.25 6.60
CA PRO A 216 -3.34 -20.46 5.89
C PRO A 216 -3.43 -19.64 4.58
N VAL A 217 -4.27 -20.13 3.67
CA VAL A 217 -4.36 -19.72 2.28
C VAL A 217 -5.76 -19.24 1.91
N THR A 218 -5.86 -18.16 1.16
CA THR A 218 -7.11 -17.62 0.58
C THR A 218 -6.90 -17.05 -0.81
N THR A 219 -7.99 -16.58 -1.43
CA THR A 219 -7.97 -15.70 -2.63
C THR A 219 -8.85 -14.47 -2.39
N ALA A 220 -8.41 -13.30 -2.84
CA ALA A 220 -9.14 -12.05 -2.65
C ALA A 220 -10.17 -11.82 -3.76
N LEU A 221 -11.46 -11.77 -3.41
CA LEU A 221 -12.57 -11.53 -4.34
C LEU A 221 -12.97 -10.04 -4.38
N ALA A 222 -13.31 -9.53 -5.55
CA ALA A 222 -14.02 -8.26 -5.73
C ALA A 222 -15.50 -8.44 -5.34
N GLY A 223 -15.80 -8.39 -4.04
CA GLY A 223 -17.12 -8.69 -3.49
C GLY A 223 -17.47 -10.19 -3.48
N PHE A 224 -18.54 -10.54 -2.79
CA PHE A 224 -19.14 -11.88 -2.82
C PHE A 224 -20.34 -11.92 -3.76
N SER A 225 -20.37 -12.85 -4.69
CA SER A 225 -21.54 -13.21 -5.47
C SER A 225 -21.91 -14.68 -5.26
N ALA A 226 -23.18 -15.05 -5.47
CA ALA A 226 -23.63 -16.44 -5.39
C ALA A 226 -22.87 -17.33 -6.39
N LYS A 227 -22.56 -16.80 -7.58
CA LYS A 227 -21.76 -17.50 -8.60
C LYS A 227 -20.35 -17.80 -8.07
N ASP A 228 -19.66 -16.79 -7.56
CA ASP A 228 -18.26 -16.94 -7.12
C ASP A 228 -18.14 -17.87 -5.91
N VAL A 229 -19.02 -17.71 -4.91
CA VAL A 229 -19.06 -18.61 -3.74
C VAL A 229 -19.32 -20.05 -4.15
N SER A 230 -20.25 -20.30 -5.10
CA SER A 230 -20.52 -21.64 -5.63
C SER A 230 -19.33 -22.21 -6.37
N LEU A 231 -18.66 -21.41 -7.22
CA LEU A 231 -17.48 -21.83 -7.97
C LEU A 231 -16.31 -22.15 -7.04
N LEU A 232 -16.03 -21.32 -6.04
CA LEU A 232 -14.96 -21.57 -5.07
C LEU A 232 -15.22 -22.86 -4.29
N LYS A 233 -16.46 -23.07 -3.83
CA LYS A 233 -16.84 -24.31 -3.13
C LYS A 233 -16.61 -25.56 -3.98
N ALA A 234 -16.89 -25.48 -5.28
CA ALA A 234 -16.79 -26.63 -6.20
C ALA A 234 -15.37 -26.84 -6.72
N ARG A 235 -14.59 -25.76 -6.97
CA ARG A 235 -13.34 -25.82 -7.71
C ARG A 235 -12.10 -25.46 -6.91
N ALA A 236 -12.23 -24.74 -5.79
CA ALA A 236 -11.12 -24.34 -4.92
C ALA A 236 -11.35 -24.74 -3.46
N PRO A 237 -11.63 -26.06 -3.16
CA PRO A 237 -11.87 -26.52 -1.79
C PRO A 237 -10.66 -26.39 -0.86
N GLU A 238 -9.44 -26.33 -1.40
CA GLU A 238 -8.19 -26.22 -0.64
C GLU A 238 -7.97 -24.84 0.01
N LEU A 239 -8.79 -23.83 -0.30
CA LEU A 239 -8.71 -22.56 0.43
C LEU A 239 -9.12 -22.77 1.89
N ASP A 240 -8.32 -22.29 2.85
CA ASP A 240 -8.61 -22.43 4.28
C ASP A 240 -9.73 -21.48 4.73
N PHE A 241 -9.76 -20.29 4.15
CA PHE A 241 -10.76 -19.27 4.43
C PHE A 241 -11.13 -18.51 3.16
N LEU A 242 -12.21 -17.76 3.19
CA LEU A 242 -12.59 -16.87 2.09
C LEU A 242 -12.15 -15.43 2.38
N SER A 243 -11.84 -14.68 1.34
CA SER A 243 -11.64 -13.26 1.52
C SER A 243 -12.32 -12.43 0.46
N THR A 244 -12.65 -11.19 0.83
CA THR A 244 -13.37 -10.26 -0.02
C THR A 244 -12.83 -8.85 0.13
N GLN A 245 -12.98 -8.08 -0.94
CA GLN A 245 -12.76 -6.65 -0.97
C GLN A 245 -14.13 -5.97 -1.06
N VAL A 246 -14.40 -5.06 -0.16
CA VAL A 246 -15.73 -4.45 -0.05
C VAL A 246 -15.63 -3.02 0.46
N TYR A 247 -16.30 -2.10 -0.23
CA TYR A 247 -16.27 -0.67 0.04
C TYR A 247 -17.62 -0.21 0.63
N GLY A 248 -18.45 0.55 -0.09
CA GLY A 248 -19.75 0.96 0.39
C GLY A 248 -20.68 -0.20 0.75
N GLY A 249 -20.54 -1.31 0.02
CA GLY A 249 -21.26 -2.57 0.27
C GLY A 249 -20.96 -3.23 1.62
N ILE A 250 -19.93 -2.77 2.37
CA ILE A 250 -19.58 -3.33 3.70
C ILE A 250 -20.75 -3.29 4.68
N MET A 251 -21.63 -2.30 4.56
CA MET A 251 -22.81 -2.16 5.43
C MET A 251 -23.80 -3.34 5.29
N GLY A 252 -23.80 -4.02 4.12
CA GLY A 252 -24.61 -5.21 3.86
C GLY A 252 -23.87 -6.54 4.02
N LEU A 253 -22.61 -6.55 4.45
CA LEU A 253 -21.75 -7.73 4.45
C LEU A 253 -22.35 -8.90 5.25
N ARG A 254 -22.89 -8.65 6.43
CA ARG A 254 -23.53 -9.67 7.26
C ARG A 254 -24.67 -10.37 6.52
N GLN A 255 -25.57 -9.58 5.95
CA GLN A 255 -26.69 -10.10 5.17
C GLN A 255 -26.23 -10.91 3.96
N ALA A 256 -25.16 -10.48 3.29
CA ALA A 256 -24.57 -11.23 2.17
C ALA A 256 -24.01 -12.59 2.63
N ILE A 257 -23.28 -12.62 3.74
CA ILE A 257 -22.73 -13.87 4.32
C ILE A 257 -23.85 -14.87 4.63
N GLU A 258 -24.90 -14.40 5.31
CA GLU A 258 -26.05 -15.23 5.68
C GLU A 258 -26.81 -15.73 4.44
N THR A 259 -27.11 -14.83 3.48
CA THR A 259 -27.85 -15.17 2.24
C THR A 259 -27.08 -16.16 1.36
N LEU A 260 -25.75 -16.05 1.30
CA LEU A 260 -24.88 -16.92 0.51
C LEU A 260 -24.52 -18.23 1.22
N GLY A 261 -24.91 -18.40 2.49
CA GLY A 261 -24.64 -19.59 3.28
C GLY A 261 -23.12 -19.83 3.45
N ILE A 262 -22.34 -18.78 3.63
CA ILE A 262 -20.88 -18.90 3.81
C ILE A 262 -20.61 -19.40 5.23
N THR A 263 -19.96 -20.57 5.32
CA THR A 263 -19.61 -21.20 6.60
C THR A 263 -18.12 -21.17 6.90
N LYS A 264 -17.26 -20.94 5.91
CA LYS A 264 -15.80 -20.76 6.12
C LYS A 264 -15.53 -19.45 6.84
N PRO A 265 -14.41 -19.33 7.60
CA PRO A 265 -13.96 -18.05 8.15
C PRO A 265 -13.72 -17.06 7.03
N ILE A 266 -13.89 -15.77 7.31
CA ILE A 266 -13.77 -14.69 6.33
C ILE A 266 -12.74 -13.67 6.79
N MET A 267 -11.91 -13.19 5.86
CA MET A 267 -11.07 -12.02 6.03
C MET A 267 -11.46 -10.95 5.02
N ILE A 268 -11.58 -9.70 5.47
CA ILE A 268 -11.78 -8.58 4.56
C ILE A 268 -10.41 -8.07 4.15
N THR A 269 -9.97 -8.40 2.93
CA THR A 269 -8.64 -8.06 2.44
C THR A 269 -8.52 -6.64 1.92
N GLU A 270 -9.63 -5.98 1.63
CA GLU A 270 -9.71 -4.54 1.42
C GLU A 270 -11.07 -4.01 1.88
N TRP A 271 -11.04 -2.91 2.62
CA TRP A 271 -12.23 -2.13 2.93
C TRP A 271 -11.86 -0.67 3.15
N GLY A 272 -12.79 0.23 2.88
CA GLY A 272 -12.50 1.65 3.00
C GLY A 272 -13.75 2.50 2.82
N THR A 273 -13.56 3.71 2.33
CA THR A 273 -14.64 4.60 1.94
C THR A 273 -15.47 4.00 0.79
N LYS A 274 -16.55 4.65 0.39
CA LYS A 274 -17.33 4.22 -0.79
C LYS A 274 -16.49 4.24 -2.05
N GLY A 275 -16.65 3.22 -2.89
CA GLY A 275 -16.09 3.19 -4.23
C GLY A 275 -16.69 4.31 -5.11
N HIS A 276 -15.94 4.75 -6.12
CA HIS A 276 -16.41 5.80 -7.04
C HIS A 276 -17.67 5.38 -7.82
N TRP A 277 -17.97 4.09 -7.90
CA TRP A 277 -19.18 3.51 -8.48
C TRP A 277 -20.37 3.44 -7.51
N GLU A 278 -20.17 3.78 -6.23
CA GLU A 278 -21.19 3.72 -5.15
C GLU A 278 -21.64 5.10 -4.67
N VAL A 279 -21.19 6.16 -5.35
CA VAL A 279 -21.52 7.54 -5.01
C VAL A 279 -22.38 8.20 -6.10
N PRO A 280 -23.11 9.27 -5.80
CA PRO A 280 -23.78 10.07 -6.82
C PRO A 280 -22.80 10.59 -7.86
N GLN A 281 -23.26 10.78 -9.08
CA GLN A 281 -22.50 11.37 -10.18
C GLN A 281 -23.18 12.66 -10.66
N THR A 282 -22.39 13.54 -11.24
CA THR A 282 -22.88 14.69 -11.99
C THR A 282 -23.55 14.24 -13.28
N VAL A 283 -24.28 15.12 -13.98
CA VAL A 283 -24.95 14.80 -15.26
C VAL A 283 -23.95 14.47 -16.39
N TRP A 284 -22.66 14.82 -16.25
CA TRP A 284 -21.59 14.44 -17.18
C TRP A 284 -20.77 13.24 -16.69
N GLY A 285 -21.25 12.51 -15.66
CA GLY A 285 -20.68 11.25 -15.20
C GLY A 285 -19.51 11.37 -14.22
N ALA A 286 -19.13 12.57 -13.76
CA ALA A 286 -18.06 12.71 -12.76
C ALA A 286 -18.56 12.25 -11.38
N PRO A 287 -17.88 11.30 -10.71
CA PRO A 287 -18.29 10.84 -9.38
C PRO A 287 -18.04 11.91 -8.33
N ILE A 288 -19.00 12.05 -7.40
CA ILE A 288 -18.94 13.04 -6.31
C ILE A 288 -18.29 12.40 -5.09
N GLU A 289 -17.02 12.73 -4.88
CA GLU A 289 -16.21 12.20 -3.78
C GLU A 289 -16.68 12.73 -2.42
N LEU A 290 -16.64 11.88 -1.41
CA LEU A 290 -16.87 12.29 -0.01
C LEU A 290 -15.71 13.16 0.49
N SER A 291 -15.98 14.16 1.34
CA SER A 291 -14.93 14.88 2.06
C SER A 291 -14.17 13.96 3.03
N SER A 292 -12.97 14.36 3.50
CA SER A 292 -12.17 13.58 4.45
C SER A 292 -12.96 13.23 5.70
N THR A 293 -13.76 14.16 6.23
CA THR A 293 -14.63 13.93 7.39
C THR A 293 -15.66 12.83 7.12
N LYS A 294 -16.32 12.87 5.97
CA LYS A 294 -17.32 11.83 5.63
C LYS A 294 -16.70 10.47 5.37
N LYS A 295 -15.47 10.43 4.90
CA LYS A 295 -14.70 9.17 4.78
C LYS A 295 -14.35 8.61 6.15
N ALA A 296 -13.86 9.43 7.07
CA ALA A 296 -13.56 9.02 8.45
C ALA A 296 -14.79 8.48 9.18
N GLU A 297 -15.93 9.17 9.07
CA GLU A 297 -17.23 8.68 9.59
C GLU A 297 -17.58 7.30 9.01
N PHE A 298 -17.33 7.11 7.69
CA PHE A 298 -17.62 5.84 7.04
C PHE A 298 -16.71 4.71 7.53
N TYR A 299 -15.42 4.97 7.80
CA TYR A 299 -14.51 4.00 8.42
C TYR A 299 -14.98 3.58 9.81
N LEU A 300 -15.35 4.54 10.66
CA LEU A 300 -15.86 4.26 12.02
C LEU A 300 -17.17 3.44 11.99
N ASP A 301 -18.10 3.82 11.14
CA ASP A 301 -19.38 3.14 10.98
C ASP A 301 -19.22 1.75 10.38
N GLY A 302 -18.42 1.58 9.32
CA GLY A 302 -18.13 0.31 8.68
C GLY A 302 -17.50 -0.68 9.65
N HIS A 303 -16.49 -0.23 10.41
CA HIS A 303 -15.91 -1.06 11.45
C HIS A 303 -16.95 -1.46 12.50
N ARG A 304 -17.67 -0.52 13.06
CA ARG A 304 -18.65 -0.78 14.12
C ARG A 304 -19.77 -1.70 13.67
N LYS A 305 -20.37 -1.44 12.50
CA LYS A 305 -21.58 -2.11 12.02
C LYS A 305 -21.30 -3.43 11.29
N ALA A 306 -20.12 -3.60 10.70
CA ALA A 306 -19.83 -4.76 9.88
C ALA A 306 -18.67 -5.61 10.42
N ILE A 307 -17.60 -5.00 10.92
CA ILE A 307 -16.42 -5.76 11.36
C ILE A 307 -16.58 -6.20 12.81
N ALA A 308 -16.70 -5.26 13.74
CA ALA A 308 -16.82 -5.55 15.18
C ALA A 308 -18.10 -6.30 15.56
N SER A 309 -19.16 -6.20 14.75
CA SER A 309 -20.44 -6.90 14.97
C SER A 309 -20.47 -8.35 14.49
N ASN A 310 -19.39 -8.85 13.83
CA ASN A 310 -19.30 -10.21 13.32
C ASN A 310 -18.11 -10.98 13.92
N PRO A 311 -17.94 -11.02 15.26
CA PRO A 311 -16.89 -11.78 15.89
C PRO A 311 -17.06 -13.27 15.58
N GLY A 312 -15.95 -13.97 15.35
CA GLY A 312 -15.97 -15.40 15.06
C GLY A 312 -16.39 -15.77 13.62
N VAL A 313 -16.87 -14.81 12.84
CA VAL A 313 -17.05 -14.96 11.38
C VAL A 313 -15.89 -14.30 10.66
N LEU A 314 -15.56 -13.06 11.04
CA LEU A 314 -14.45 -12.31 10.51
C LEU A 314 -13.20 -12.57 11.36
N ILE A 315 -12.14 -13.09 10.73
CA ILE A 315 -10.85 -13.38 11.37
C ILE A 315 -9.82 -12.27 11.19
N GLY A 316 -10.14 -11.24 10.40
CA GLY A 316 -9.27 -10.08 10.18
C GLY A 316 -9.81 -9.14 9.14
N SER A 317 -9.22 -7.93 9.09
CA SER A 317 -9.52 -6.94 8.06
C SER A 317 -8.35 -6.01 7.78
N TYR A 318 -8.24 -5.57 6.51
CA TYR A 318 -7.24 -4.63 6.03
C TYR A 318 -7.91 -3.41 5.40
N ALA A 319 -7.66 -2.22 5.96
CA ALA A 319 -8.13 -0.96 5.38
C ALA A 319 -7.40 -0.68 4.06
N PHE A 320 -8.11 -0.14 3.09
CA PHE A 320 -7.55 0.29 1.82
C PHE A 320 -7.58 1.83 1.76
N LEU A 321 -6.45 2.54 1.64
CA LEU A 321 -5.09 1.97 1.75
C LEU A 321 -4.26 2.89 2.65
N TRP A 322 -3.26 2.37 3.37
CA TRP A 322 -2.27 3.17 4.11
C TRP A 322 -1.21 3.69 3.14
N GLY A 323 -1.40 4.93 2.70
CA GLY A 323 -0.65 5.59 1.64
C GLY A 323 -1.55 6.46 0.78
N GLN A 324 -1.08 6.80 -0.41
CA GLN A 324 -1.79 7.57 -1.42
C GLN A 324 -1.82 6.79 -2.75
N LYS A 325 -2.91 6.94 -3.50
CA LYS A 325 -3.07 6.36 -4.83
C LYS A 325 -3.98 7.24 -5.68
N GLN A 326 -3.58 7.48 -6.94
CA GLN A 326 -4.48 8.05 -7.92
C GLN A 326 -5.50 7.01 -8.37
N GLU A 327 -6.77 7.24 -8.05
CA GLU A 327 -7.91 6.48 -8.56
C GLU A 327 -9.12 7.42 -8.61
N ARG A 328 -9.51 7.87 -9.79
CA ARG A 328 -10.41 9.01 -10.08
C ARG A 328 -9.88 10.35 -9.55
N THR A 329 -9.49 10.40 -8.29
CA THR A 329 -8.82 11.54 -7.67
C THR A 329 -7.59 11.07 -6.89
N PRO A 330 -6.64 11.94 -6.55
CA PRO A 330 -5.51 11.60 -5.71
C PRO A 330 -5.90 11.37 -4.24
N THR A 331 -7.12 11.76 -3.86
CA THR A 331 -7.60 11.72 -2.48
C THR A 331 -8.64 10.61 -2.22
N TRP A 332 -9.04 9.81 -3.24
CA TRP A 332 -10.21 8.92 -3.10
C TRP A 332 -10.05 7.89 -1.96
N TYR A 333 -8.98 7.09 -1.98
CA TYR A 333 -8.79 5.98 -1.04
C TYR A 333 -7.63 6.17 -0.06
N GLY A 334 -6.72 7.10 -0.35
CA GLY A 334 -5.55 7.32 0.50
C GLY A 334 -5.93 7.77 1.91
N THR A 335 -5.38 7.09 2.93
CA THR A 335 -5.43 7.58 4.31
C THR A 335 -4.33 8.58 4.61
N LEU A 336 -3.36 8.68 3.70
CA LEU A 336 -2.29 9.69 3.71
C LEU A 336 -2.39 10.52 2.44
N SER A 337 -1.86 11.75 2.47
CA SER A 337 -1.59 12.54 1.27
C SER A 337 -0.39 11.97 0.49
N ASP A 338 -0.09 12.56 -0.67
CA ASP A 338 1.12 12.24 -1.45
C ASP A 338 2.42 12.62 -0.72
N SER A 339 2.37 13.61 0.18
CA SER A 339 3.48 13.98 1.07
C SER A 339 3.59 13.11 2.33
N GLY A 340 2.66 12.16 2.53
CA GLY A 340 2.61 11.31 3.72
C GLY A 340 1.89 11.93 4.93
N ALA A 341 1.23 13.08 4.76
CA ALA A 341 0.43 13.70 5.82
C ALA A 341 -0.78 12.82 6.16
N PRO A 342 -1.04 12.49 7.44
CA PRO A 342 -2.24 11.77 7.86
C PRO A 342 -3.51 12.55 7.52
N THR A 343 -4.59 11.81 7.21
CA THR A 343 -5.93 12.38 7.04
C THR A 343 -6.86 11.90 8.16
N GLU A 344 -8.06 12.47 8.26
CA GLU A 344 -9.07 12.01 9.23
C GLU A 344 -9.38 10.50 9.11
N ALA A 345 -9.17 9.89 7.93
CA ALA A 345 -9.31 8.43 7.76
C ALA A 345 -8.21 7.67 8.52
N ALA A 346 -6.98 8.18 8.55
CA ALA A 346 -5.90 7.61 9.37
C ALA A 346 -6.21 7.73 10.87
N ASP A 347 -6.72 8.87 11.31
CA ASP A 347 -7.14 9.09 12.70
C ASP A 347 -8.27 8.14 13.11
N ALA A 348 -9.26 7.94 12.22
CA ALA A 348 -10.34 6.98 12.44
C ALA A 348 -9.82 5.56 12.59
N LEU A 349 -8.84 5.15 11.78
CA LEU A 349 -8.17 3.85 11.90
C LEU A 349 -7.39 3.73 13.21
N ALA A 350 -6.67 4.77 13.64
CA ALA A 350 -6.01 4.78 14.96
C ALA A 350 -7.04 4.59 16.08
N LYS A 351 -8.17 5.30 16.02
CA LYS A 351 -9.27 5.13 16.97
C LYS A 351 -9.83 3.71 16.98
N ILE A 352 -9.98 3.10 15.79
CA ILE A 352 -10.46 1.72 15.65
C ILE A 352 -9.46 0.73 16.26
N TRP A 353 -8.17 0.89 15.99
CA TRP A 353 -7.13 -0.07 16.37
C TRP A 353 -6.68 0.04 17.83
N THR A 354 -6.67 1.25 18.39
CA THR A 354 -6.18 1.52 19.73
C THR A 354 -7.25 1.80 20.76
N GLY A 355 -8.47 2.14 20.31
CA GLY A 355 -9.55 2.65 21.16
C GLY A 355 -9.44 4.15 21.47
N ASN A 356 -8.34 4.81 21.09
CA ASN A 356 -8.08 6.22 21.36
C ASN A 356 -7.88 7.02 20.08
N TRP A 357 -8.29 8.29 20.09
CA TRP A 357 -7.88 9.22 19.04
C TRP A 357 -6.38 9.53 19.17
N PRO A 358 -5.68 9.86 18.08
CA PRO A 358 -4.33 10.44 18.17
C PRO A 358 -4.35 11.76 18.96
N SER A 359 -3.20 12.17 19.48
CA SER A 359 -3.07 13.43 20.25
C SER A 359 -3.31 14.67 19.37
N ASN A 360 -2.82 14.64 18.14
CA ASN A 360 -3.16 15.58 17.09
C ASN A 360 -4.09 14.89 16.10
N ARG A 361 -5.17 15.54 15.71
CA ARG A 361 -6.17 15.05 14.77
C ARG A 361 -6.20 15.92 13.53
N SER A 362 -6.36 15.27 12.41
CA SER A 362 -6.49 15.96 11.13
C SER A 362 -7.69 16.92 11.13
N PRO A 363 -7.57 18.08 10.45
CA PRO A 363 -8.67 19.02 10.31
C PRO A 363 -9.92 18.39 9.71
N SER A 364 -11.08 18.66 10.29
CA SER A 364 -12.36 18.30 9.70
C SER A 364 -12.72 19.23 8.56
N VAL A 365 -13.21 18.67 7.45
CA VAL A 365 -13.56 19.42 6.25
C VAL A 365 -14.93 18.99 5.73
N ASP A 366 -15.82 19.97 5.58
CA ASP A 366 -17.13 19.74 4.94
C ASP A 366 -17.00 19.80 3.41
N HIS A 367 -18.10 19.66 2.70
CA HIS A 367 -18.13 19.74 1.24
C HIS A 367 -17.92 21.16 0.74
N ILE A 368 -17.17 21.28 -0.36
CA ILE A 368 -17.06 22.53 -1.12
C ILE A 368 -18.45 22.90 -1.69
N ARG A 369 -18.74 24.21 -1.75
CA ARG A 369 -19.82 24.80 -2.52
C ARG A 369 -19.27 25.78 -3.53
N ILE A 370 -19.83 25.80 -4.74
CA ILE A 370 -19.51 26.82 -5.75
C ILE A 370 -20.76 27.69 -5.96
N ASN A 371 -20.65 29.00 -5.76
CA ASN A 371 -21.77 29.95 -5.77
C ASN A 371 -22.95 29.47 -4.90
N GLY A 372 -22.64 28.93 -3.71
CA GLY A 372 -23.61 28.34 -2.77
C GLY A 372 -24.17 26.97 -3.17
N SER A 373 -23.90 26.47 -4.36
CA SER A 373 -24.44 25.20 -4.88
C SER A 373 -23.58 23.99 -4.48
N ALA A 374 -24.23 22.87 -4.19
CA ALA A 374 -23.55 21.58 -3.97
C ALA A 374 -23.22 20.89 -5.30
N ALA A 375 -22.22 20.00 -5.31
CA ALA A 375 -21.79 19.24 -6.48
C ALA A 375 -22.93 18.38 -7.09
N THR A 376 -23.88 17.91 -6.27
CA THR A 376 -25.06 17.15 -6.71
C THR A 376 -25.98 17.96 -7.63
N ASN A 377 -25.85 19.30 -7.65
CA ASN A 377 -26.60 20.15 -8.58
C ASN A 377 -25.95 20.24 -9.97
N SER A 378 -24.83 19.55 -10.20
CA SER A 378 -24.14 19.54 -11.48
C SER A 378 -23.85 20.96 -12.00
N VAL A 379 -22.99 21.68 -11.28
CA VAL A 379 -22.71 23.11 -11.51
C VAL A 379 -22.02 23.35 -12.84
N TYR A 380 -22.52 24.30 -13.60
CA TYR A 380 -21.94 24.82 -14.82
C TYR A 380 -21.43 26.26 -14.61
N LEU A 381 -20.28 26.58 -15.19
CA LEU A 381 -19.70 27.91 -15.19
C LEU A 381 -19.47 28.38 -16.64
N GLU A 382 -19.70 29.68 -16.89
CA GLU A 382 -19.35 30.28 -18.18
C GLU A 382 -17.84 30.39 -18.33
N PRO A 383 -17.27 30.21 -19.54
CA PRO A 383 -15.85 30.34 -19.78
C PRO A 383 -15.27 31.69 -19.28
N GLY A 384 -14.24 31.65 -18.47
CA GLY A 384 -13.56 32.83 -17.91
C GLY A 384 -14.32 33.55 -16.80
N SER A 385 -15.53 33.14 -16.45
CA SER A 385 -16.32 33.76 -15.36
C SER A 385 -15.66 33.57 -14.00
N LEU A 386 -15.98 34.46 -13.06
CA LEU A 386 -15.60 34.32 -11.67
C LEU A 386 -16.66 33.54 -10.90
N ALA A 387 -16.22 32.67 -10.01
CA ALA A 387 -17.12 31.93 -9.12
C ALA A 387 -16.50 31.87 -7.72
N GLU A 388 -17.35 31.98 -6.70
CA GLU A 388 -16.94 31.84 -5.31
C GLU A 388 -16.99 30.36 -4.92
N ALA A 389 -15.91 29.83 -4.39
CA ALA A 389 -15.86 28.54 -3.74
C ALA A 389 -15.79 28.70 -2.23
N THR A 390 -16.59 27.97 -1.47
CA THR A 390 -16.60 28.01 -0.01
C THR A 390 -16.46 26.62 0.57
N VAL A 391 -15.79 26.51 1.71
CA VAL A 391 -15.64 25.29 2.50
C VAL A 391 -15.66 25.65 3.99
N VAL A 392 -16.21 24.78 4.82
CA VAL A 392 -16.09 24.87 6.28
C VAL A 392 -15.06 23.84 6.73
N ALA A 393 -14.06 24.31 7.48
CA ALA A 393 -13.07 23.43 8.08
C ALA A 393 -12.85 23.86 9.55
N ASN A 394 -12.60 22.89 10.40
CA ASN A 394 -12.33 23.12 11.81
C ASN A 394 -11.21 22.17 12.26
N ASP A 395 -10.32 22.69 13.08
CA ASP A 395 -9.34 21.89 13.77
C ASP A 395 -9.89 21.40 15.11
N PRO A 396 -9.79 20.09 15.44
CA PRO A 396 -10.28 19.56 16.70
C PRO A 396 -9.57 20.11 17.95
N GLU A 397 -8.31 20.49 17.81
CA GLU A 397 -7.47 21.10 18.85
C GLU A 397 -7.52 22.62 18.84
N SER A 398 -8.30 23.23 17.88
CA SER A 398 -8.49 24.67 17.70
C SER A 398 -7.22 25.40 17.22
N GLU A 399 -6.40 24.73 16.45
CA GLU A 399 -5.19 25.29 15.84
C GLU A 399 -5.47 26.12 14.59
N ALA A 400 -4.46 26.88 14.14
CA ALA A 400 -4.55 27.63 12.88
C ALA A 400 -4.49 26.69 11.68
N LEU A 401 -5.33 26.98 10.67
CA LEU A 401 -5.42 26.16 9.46
C LEU A 401 -4.82 26.90 8.25
N GLU A 402 -4.01 26.19 7.46
CA GLU A 402 -3.58 26.60 6.13
C GLU A 402 -4.44 25.91 5.07
N MET A 403 -4.97 26.67 4.10
CA MET A 403 -5.78 26.12 3.01
C MET A 403 -5.07 26.28 1.68
N ARG A 404 -5.03 25.22 0.87
CA ARG A 404 -4.45 25.21 -0.47
C ARG A 404 -5.51 24.77 -1.48
N TRP A 405 -5.85 25.68 -2.39
CA TRP A 405 -6.80 25.41 -3.45
C TRP A 405 -6.10 25.11 -4.76
N THR A 406 -6.53 24.07 -5.45
CA THR A 406 -6.00 23.70 -6.77
C THR A 406 -7.11 23.29 -7.72
N LEU A 407 -6.90 23.55 -9.02
CA LEU A 407 -7.82 23.13 -10.08
C LEU A 407 -7.12 22.12 -11.01
N ARG A 408 -7.81 21.04 -11.35
CA ARG A 408 -7.35 20.04 -12.31
C ARG A 408 -8.42 19.78 -13.35
N LEU A 409 -8.02 19.18 -14.47
CA LEU A 409 -8.96 18.51 -15.37
C LEU A 409 -9.66 17.39 -14.60
N GLU A 410 -10.89 17.06 -14.97
CA GLU A 410 -11.57 15.86 -14.47
C GLU A 410 -10.87 14.60 -15.00
N SER A 411 -10.89 13.50 -14.21
CA SER A 411 -10.36 12.22 -14.67
C SER A 411 -11.26 11.58 -15.72
N GLU A 412 -10.68 11.21 -16.85
CA GLU A 412 -11.32 10.44 -17.93
C GLU A 412 -10.97 8.95 -17.86
N SER A 413 -10.36 8.49 -16.76
CA SER A 413 -9.94 7.11 -16.61
C SER A 413 -11.12 6.14 -16.59
N GLU A 414 -11.02 5.04 -17.34
CA GLU A 414 -11.92 3.89 -17.30
C GLU A 414 -11.33 2.70 -16.52
N ALA A 415 -10.20 2.90 -15.86
CA ALA A 415 -9.52 1.87 -15.08
C ALA A 415 -10.42 1.29 -13.98
N VAL A 416 -10.25 0.00 -13.71
CA VAL A 416 -11.01 -0.75 -12.69
C VAL A 416 -10.08 -1.61 -11.84
N GLY A 417 -10.53 -1.99 -10.66
CA GLY A 417 -9.80 -2.93 -9.78
C GLY A 417 -8.42 -2.43 -9.37
N GLY A 418 -8.28 -1.13 -9.21
CA GLY A 418 -7.06 -0.51 -8.78
C GLY A 418 -5.95 -0.45 -9.84
N ASP A 419 -6.24 -0.63 -11.13
CA ASP A 419 -5.28 -0.45 -12.21
C ASP A 419 -4.73 0.98 -12.23
N ARG A 420 -3.54 1.16 -12.82
CA ARG A 420 -2.84 2.44 -12.80
C ARG A 420 -3.60 3.52 -13.57
N GLU A 421 -3.82 4.66 -12.93
CA GLU A 421 -4.36 5.88 -13.54
C GLU A 421 -3.30 6.97 -13.64
N THR A 422 -3.44 7.83 -14.65
CA THR A 422 -2.64 9.05 -14.77
C THR A 422 -3.31 10.16 -13.96
N LEU A 423 -2.53 10.88 -13.17
CA LEU A 423 -3.00 12.07 -12.46
C LEU A 423 -3.42 13.14 -13.48
N PRO A 424 -4.67 13.64 -13.43
CA PRO A 424 -5.13 14.70 -14.33
C PRO A 424 -4.28 15.97 -14.22
N ALA A 425 -4.07 16.65 -15.35
CA ALA A 425 -3.24 17.85 -15.40
C ALA A 425 -3.81 18.97 -14.53
N MET A 426 -2.92 19.68 -13.85
CA MET A 426 -3.24 20.91 -13.11
C MET A 426 -3.56 22.03 -14.11
N VAL A 427 -4.56 22.84 -13.78
CA VAL A 427 -4.92 24.05 -14.55
C VAL A 427 -4.43 25.28 -13.74
N PRO A 428 -3.26 25.82 -14.07
CA PRO A 428 -2.65 26.89 -13.30
C PRO A 428 -3.42 28.21 -13.36
N ASP A 429 -3.13 29.13 -12.45
CA ASP A 429 -3.60 30.52 -12.41
C ASP A 429 -5.13 30.68 -12.41
N ARG A 430 -5.83 29.71 -11.78
CA ARG A 430 -7.30 29.76 -11.68
C ARG A 430 -7.80 30.21 -10.31
N ILE A 431 -6.96 30.22 -9.30
CA ILE A 431 -7.28 30.78 -7.98
C ILE A 431 -6.90 32.25 -8.00
N VAL A 432 -7.90 33.12 -8.06
CA VAL A 432 -7.73 34.59 -8.16
C VAL A 432 -7.39 35.19 -6.80
N SER A 433 -8.06 34.71 -5.77
CA SER A 433 -7.81 35.08 -4.37
C SER A 433 -8.30 33.95 -3.46
N GLN A 434 -7.71 33.87 -2.28
CA GLN A 434 -8.16 32.93 -1.25
C GLN A 434 -8.02 33.54 0.14
N SER A 435 -8.87 33.10 1.03
CA SER A 435 -8.87 33.42 2.48
C SER A 435 -9.34 32.20 3.24
N ALA A 436 -9.44 32.27 4.58
CA ALA A 436 -9.93 31.17 5.38
C ALA A 436 -11.34 30.74 4.94
N GLY A 437 -11.46 29.52 4.42
CA GLY A 437 -12.73 28.91 4.00
C GLY A 437 -13.30 29.39 2.66
N GLN A 438 -12.60 30.27 1.92
CA GLN A 438 -13.11 30.84 0.66
C GLN A 438 -12.02 30.95 -0.40
N ALA A 439 -12.40 30.75 -1.66
CA ALA A 439 -11.56 31.07 -2.81
C ALA A 439 -12.42 31.67 -3.93
N MET A 440 -11.90 32.70 -4.59
CA MET A 440 -12.43 33.18 -5.85
C MET A 440 -11.71 32.48 -6.98
N ILE A 441 -12.43 31.69 -7.75
CA ILE A 441 -11.88 30.93 -8.88
C ILE A 441 -12.27 31.60 -10.20
N ARG A 442 -11.40 31.53 -11.20
CA ARG A 442 -11.72 31.88 -12.59
C ARG A 442 -11.89 30.60 -13.38
N ALA A 443 -13.10 30.39 -13.90
CA ALA A 443 -13.40 29.26 -14.78
C ALA A 443 -12.41 29.22 -15.96
N PRO A 444 -11.92 28.05 -16.36
CA PRO A 444 -11.14 27.92 -17.60
C PRO A 444 -11.87 28.48 -18.81
N SER A 445 -11.13 28.90 -19.84
CA SER A 445 -11.72 29.37 -21.11
C SER A 445 -12.14 28.21 -22.02
N GLN A 446 -11.60 27.02 -21.78
CA GLN A 446 -11.90 25.83 -22.55
C GLN A 446 -13.10 25.10 -21.95
N THR A 447 -14.08 24.74 -22.80
CA THR A 447 -15.22 23.88 -22.43
C THR A 447 -14.71 22.52 -21.99
N GLY A 448 -15.27 21.98 -20.91
CA GLY A 448 -14.88 20.67 -20.40
C GLY A 448 -15.20 20.49 -18.91
N ALA A 449 -14.91 19.29 -18.40
CA ALA A 449 -15.07 18.93 -17.00
C ALA A 449 -13.78 19.22 -16.22
N TYR A 450 -13.95 19.76 -15.01
CA TYR A 450 -12.88 20.18 -14.11
C TYR A 450 -13.20 19.77 -12.69
N ARG A 451 -12.17 19.66 -11.86
CA ARG A 451 -12.33 19.39 -10.42
C ARG A 451 -11.49 20.36 -9.59
N LEU A 452 -12.18 21.10 -8.72
CA LEU A 452 -11.57 21.97 -7.72
C LEU A 452 -11.27 21.16 -6.47
N TYR A 453 -10.08 21.33 -5.91
CA TYR A 453 -9.64 20.70 -4.67
C TYR A 453 -9.33 21.74 -3.61
N VAL A 454 -9.58 21.41 -2.36
CA VAL A 454 -9.04 22.10 -1.19
C VAL A 454 -8.35 21.07 -0.29
N GLU A 455 -7.13 21.40 0.10
CA GLU A 455 -6.36 20.72 1.14
C GLU A 455 -6.22 21.68 2.31
N VAL A 456 -6.50 21.21 3.51
CA VAL A 456 -6.51 21.98 4.75
C VAL A 456 -5.52 21.35 5.70
N PHE A 457 -4.49 22.09 6.08
CA PHE A 457 -3.43 21.61 6.96
C PHE A 457 -3.49 22.30 8.31
N ASP A 458 -3.27 21.54 9.38
CA ASP A 458 -2.97 22.04 10.71
C ASP A 458 -1.47 22.43 10.85
N VAL A 459 -1.07 22.87 12.02
CA VAL A 459 0.33 23.26 12.29
C VAL A 459 1.29 22.10 12.40
N GLU A 460 0.80 20.89 12.67
CA GLU A 460 1.60 19.65 12.73
C GLU A 460 1.66 18.94 11.35
N GLY A 461 0.94 19.45 10.36
CA GLY A 461 0.96 18.97 8.97
C GLY A 461 -0.01 17.83 8.69
N HIS A 462 -1.00 17.56 9.54
CA HIS A 462 -2.11 16.67 9.21
C HIS A 462 -3.07 17.35 8.22
N MET A 463 -3.80 16.56 7.43
CA MET A 463 -4.55 17.08 6.29
C MET A 463 -6.02 16.67 6.30
N GLY A 464 -6.92 17.66 6.26
CA GLY A 464 -8.28 17.49 5.79
C GLY A 464 -8.41 17.84 4.31
N HIS A 465 -9.40 17.29 3.60
CA HIS A 465 -9.59 17.59 2.18
C HIS A 465 -11.03 17.47 1.70
N ALA A 466 -11.33 18.21 0.64
CA ALA A 466 -12.55 18.04 -0.15
C ALA A 466 -12.29 18.40 -1.62
N ASN A 467 -13.17 17.96 -2.51
CA ASN A 467 -13.12 18.36 -3.91
C ASN A 467 -14.53 18.57 -4.48
N PHE A 468 -14.58 19.21 -5.65
CA PHE A 468 -15.85 19.60 -6.30
C PHE A 468 -15.73 19.50 -7.82
N PRO A 469 -16.42 18.57 -8.48
CA PRO A 469 -16.51 18.51 -9.94
C PRO A 469 -17.45 19.59 -10.49
N PHE A 470 -17.03 20.34 -11.52
CA PHE A 470 -17.87 21.28 -12.25
C PHE A 470 -17.58 21.22 -13.75
N TYR A 471 -18.44 21.79 -14.55
CA TYR A 471 -18.31 21.82 -16.01
C TYR A 471 -18.29 23.26 -16.53
N VAL A 472 -17.43 23.55 -17.51
CA VAL A 472 -17.38 24.84 -18.21
C VAL A 472 -18.08 24.73 -19.57
N LYS A 473 -19.08 25.56 -19.83
CA LYS A 473 -19.82 25.60 -21.10
C LYS A 473 -20.42 26.97 -21.41
#